data_9c320d6f414470c8261b33f0d9cdfd74
#
_entry.id   9c320d6f414470c8261b33f0d9cdfd74
#
_cell.length_a   1.000
_cell.length_b   1.000
_cell.length_c   1.000
_cell.angle_alpha   90.00
_cell.angle_beta   90.00
_cell.angle_gamma   90.00
#
_symmetry.space_group_name_H-M   'P 1'
#
loop_
_entity.id
_entity.type
_entity.pdbx_description
1 polymer ?
#
loop_
_entity_poly.entity_id
_entity_poly.type
_entity_poly.pdbx_seq_one_letter_code
_entity_poly.pdbx_strand_id
1 'polypeptide(L)'
;MKKWLGSVAGLSLALTLTGPLAAHAQTPAVPPPNILNIETVNIKPYADGPYDKVASEYPDASEHLKDPTHVLAMEALTGPPRAIYLTGYDSYEALQKNEEWLLGDAAADARFDALDARVAPYISEVQYTIWHYRPDLSNNVAGADIPHSHYWEVIVFHMRSGHNEQFEELTKLDRDANLKIGQNIPWATYEGQMGVTDTYLVLVPMTSLKDEDTFLAHEKDFGAALGKEGKGRMDKLSEESVTSVDDNIWMVNPEWSYVEKSWIEADPQYWAPERAAKHAPKHAPGAAPAPEAPPAH
;
A
#
# COMPACT_ATOMS: atom_id res chain seq x y z
N MET A 1 5.25 18.45 -19.22
CA MET A 1 6.37 18.75 -20.17
C MET A 1 7.33 19.73 -19.52
N LYS A 2 8.40 19.26 -18.89
CA LYS A 2 9.58 20.09 -18.57
C LYS A 2 10.83 19.25 -18.82
N LYS A 3 11.63 19.68 -19.78
CA LYS A 3 12.94 19.13 -20.10
C LYS A 3 13.93 19.44 -18.97
N TRP A 4 14.67 18.45 -18.52
CA TRP A 4 15.96 18.66 -17.87
C TRP A 4 16.98 17.68 -18.45
N LEU A 5 17.97 18.24 -19.14
CA LEU A 5 19.21 17.60 -19.57
C LEU A 5 20.30 18.01 -18.57
N GLY A 6 21.07 17.06 -18.08
CA GLY A 6 22.28 17.34 -17.33
C GLY A 6 23.12 16.09 -17.12
N SER A 7 24.08 15.87 -18.02
CA SER A 7 25.16 14.88 -17.88
C SER A 7 26.08 15.19 -16.71
N VAL A 8 26.46 14.15 -15.93
CA VAL A 8 27.81 14.04 -15.34
C VAL A 8 28.25 12.57 -15.31
N ALA A 9 29.42 12.34 -15.90
CA ALA A 9 30.11 11.05 -15.94
C ALA A 9 30.93 10.82 -14.65
N GLY A 10 31.09 9.56 -14.25
CA GLY A 10 32.37 9.10 -13.67
C GLY A 10 32.33 8.47 -12.30
N LEU A 11 32.62 7.30 -12.20
CA LEU A 11 33.66 6.50 -11.54
C LEU A 11 33.12 5.23 -10.86
N SER A 12 33.42 4.11 -11.49
CA SER A 12 33.23 2.76 -10.93
C SER A 12 34.23 2.52 -9.81
N LEU A 13 33.74 2.14 -8.63
CA LEU A 13 34.56 1.46 -7.63
C LEU A 13 33.82 0.18 -7.17
N ALA A 14 34.25 -0.94 -7.70
CA ALA A 14 33.76 -2.25 -7.30
C ALA A 14 34.31 -2.59 -5.91
N LEU A 15 33.49 -2.59 -4.88
CA LEU A 15 33.75 -3.22 -3.59
C LEU A 15 32.90 -4.46 -3.49
N THR A 16 33.53 -5.64 -3.65
CA THR A 16 32.92 -6.93 -3.36
C THR A 16 32.88 -7.15 -1.84
N LEU A 17 31.74 -6.85 -1.22
CA LEU A 17 31.43 -7.27 0.14
C LEU A 17 30.60 -8.54 0.07
N THR A 18 31.29 -9.70 0.22
CA THR A 18 30.62 -10.98 0.52
C THR A 18 30.29 -11.04 2.00
N GLY A 19 29.15 -10.46 2.38
CA GLY A 19 28.52 -10.74 3.67
C GLY A 19 27.61 -11.97 3.55
N PRO A 20 27.39 -12.76 4.63
CA PRO A 20 26.45 -13.86 4.59
C PRO A 20 25.05 -13.29 4.31
N LEU A 21 24.46 -13.67 3.19
CA LEU A 21 23.05 -13.48 2.90
C LEU A 21 22.26 -14.24 3.99
N ALA A 22 21.73 -13.54 4.96
CA ALA A 22 20.69 -14.10 5.81
C ALA A 22 19.54 -14.47 4.86
N ALA A 23 19.32 -15.78 4.69
CA ALA A 23 18.13 -16.26 3.99
C ALA A 23 16.93 -15.85 4.85
N HIS A 24 16.28 -14.74 4.48
CA HIS A 24 14.98 -14.43 5.01
C HIS A 24 14.06 -15.56 4.55
N ALA A 25 13.48 -16.29 5.50
CA ALA A 25 12.41 -17.22 5.18
C ALA A 25 11.31 -16.38 4.52
N GLN A 26 11.08 -16.61 3.22
CA GLN A 26 10.00 -15.92 2.51
C GLN A 26 8.70 -16.28 3.22
N THR A 27 8.04 -15.29 3.78
CA THR A 27 6.66 -15.43 4.23
C THR A 27 5.85 -15.96 3.05
N PRO A 28 4.99 -16.98 3.23
CA PRO A 28 4.15 -17.45 2.13
C PRO A 28 3.40 -16.26 1.52
N ALA A 29 3.50 -16.12 0.19
CA ALA A 29 2.80 -15.05 -0.50
C ALA A 29 1.29 -15.18 -0.23
N VAL A 30 0.71 -14.15 0.37
CA VAL A 30 -0.75 -14.07 0.55
C VAL A 30 -1.32 -13.61 -0.79
N PRO A 31 -2.18 -14.42 -1.44
CA PRO A 31 -2.80 -13.99 -2.69
C PRO A 31 -3.70 -12.78 -2.43
N PRO A 32 -3.82 -11.84 -3.39
CA PRO A 32 -4.78 -10.76 -3.27
C PRO A 32 -6.21 -11.31 -3.11
N PRO A 33 -7.04 -10.73 -2.22
CA PRO A 33 -8.42 -11.16 -2.04
C PRO A 33 -9.24 -10.96 -3.32
N ASN A 34 -10.19 -11.85 -3.60
CA ASN A 34 -11.05 -11.75 -4.78
C ASN A 34 -11.93 -10.48 -4.74
N ILE A 35 -12.32 -10.09 -3.55
CA ILE A 35 -13.15 -8.92 -3.27
C ILE A 35 -12.42 -8.04 -2.28
N LEU A 36 -12.27 -6.78 -2.61
CA LEU A 36 -11.70 -5.77 -1.73
C LEU A 36 -12.79 -4.73 -1.42
N ASN A 37 -13.14 -4.61 -0.14
CA ASN A 37 -13.96 -3.51 0.35
C ASN A 37 -13.02 -2.38 0.81
N ILE A 38 -13.26 -1.17 0.32
CA ILE A 38 -12.49 0.00 0.69
C ILE A 38 -13.43 1.04 1.29
N GLU A 39 -13.15 1.41 2.53
CA GLU A 39 -13.67 2.60 3.14
C GLU A 39 -12.66 3.72 2.92
N THR A 40 -13.08 4.80 2.28
CA THR A 40 -12.30 6.04 2.13
C THR A 40 -12.89 7.11 3.04
N VAL A 41 -12.05 7.66 3.91
CA VAL A 41 -12.41 8.69 4.87
C VAL A 41 -11.68 9.99 4.51
N ASN A 42 -12.44 11.04 4.20
CA ASN A 42 -11.90 12.39 4.03
C ASN A 42 -11.84 13.10 5.38
N ILE A 43 -10.64 13.35 5.88
CA ILE A 43 -10.39 13.99 7.16
C ILE A 43 -10.50 15.51 6.98
N LYS A 44 -11.18 16.19 7.90
CA LYS A 44 -11.28 17.65 7.87
C LYS A 44 -9.90 18.30 8.05
N PRO A 45 -9.62 19.42 7.40
CA PRO A 45 -8.36 20.15 7.61
C PRO A 45 -8.08 20.40 9.10
N TYR A 46 -6.85 20.12 9.52
CA TYR A 46 -6.36 20.25 10.90
C TYR A 46 -7.01 19.33 11.95
N ALA A 47 -7.74 18.31 11.48
CA ALA A 47 -8.36 17.33 12.37
C ALA A 47 -7.56 16.02 12.50
N ASP A 48 -6.39 15.91 11.85
CA ASP A 48 -5.57 14.68 11.80
C ASP A 48 -5.28 14.13 13.21
N GLY A 49 -4.76 14.94 14.13
CA GLY A 49 -4.42 14.47 15.46
C GLY A 49 -5.62 14.04 16.33
N PRO A 50 -6.76 14.76 16.34
CA PRO A 50 -7.98 14.28 16.97
C PRO A 50 -8.57 13.03 16.33
N TYR A 51 -8.51 12.92 14.99
CA TYR A 51 -8.91 11.74 14.24
C TYR A 51 -8.07 10.52 14.64
N ASP A 52 -6.74 10.65 14.58
CA ASP A 52 -5.76 9.63 14.92
C ASP A 52 -6.04 8.98 16.29
N LYS A 53 -6.30 9.79 17.31
CA LYS A 53 -6.62 9.31 18.67
C LYS A 53 -7.84 8.41 18.75
N VAL A 54 -8.83 8.58 17.88
CA VAL A 54 -10.02 7.73 17.86
C VAL A 54 -9.80 6.55 16.95
N ALA A 55 -9.18 6.78 15.78
CA ALA A 55 -8.88 5.74 14.79
C ALA A 55 -8.01 4.62 15.39
N SER A 56 -7.05 4.96 16.25
CA SER A 56 -6.18 3.98 16.94
C SER A 56 -6.90 3.11 17.98
N GLU A 57 -8.16 3.39 18.31
CA GLU A 57 -8.95 2.54 19.23
C GLU A 57 -9.71 1.42 18.52
N TYR A 58 -9.88 1.48 17.18
CA TYR A 58 -10.61 0.45 16.42
C TYR A 58 -9.90 -0.92 16.46
N PRO A 59 -8.57 -1.04 16.24
CA PRO A 59 -7.88 -2.32 16.31
C PRO A 59 -8.03 -3.00 17.69
N ASP A 60 -7.96 -2.23 18.77
CA ASP A 60 -8.18 -2.74 20.12
C ASP A 60 -9.62 -3.25 20.31
N ALA A 61 -10.61 -2.56 19.73
CA ALA A 61 -11.99 -3.00 19.75
C ALA A 61 -12.15 -4.31 18.97
N SER A 62 -11.60 -4.42 17.77
CA SER A 62 -11.62 -5.63 16.94
C SER A 62 -10.96 -6.82 17.65
N GLU A 63 -9.78 -6.61 18.29
CA GLU A 63 -9.10 -7.67 19.04
C GLU A 63 -9.94 -8.18 20.24
N HIS A 64 -10.55 -7.26 21.00
CA HIS A 64 -11.40 -7.62 22.15
C HIS A 64 -12.67 -8.39 21.73
N LEU A 65 -13.27 -7.97 20.64
CA LEU A 65 -14.48 -8.58 20.09
C LEU A 65 -14.19 -9.84 19.29
N LYS A 66 -12.92 -10.12 19.03
CA LYS A 66 -12.45 -11.22 18.15
C LYS A 66 -13.06 -11.13 16.76
N ASP A 67 -12.99 -9.92 16.20
CA ASP A 67 -13.41 -9.69 14.83
C ASP A 67 -12.76 -10.72 13.88
N PRO A 68 -13.55 -11.47 13.11
CA PRO A 68 -13.00 -12.47 12.20
C PRO A 68 -12.29 -11.86 10.99
N THR A 69 -12.42 -10.54 10.79
CA THR A 69 -11.96 -9.85 9.58
C THR A 69 -10.84 -8.86 9.90
N HIS A 70 -9.76 -8.93 9.11
CA HIS A 70 -8.62 -8.06 9.27
C HIS A 70 -8.73 -6.83 8.36
N VAL A 71 -8.17 -5.72 8.83
CA VAL A 71 -8.22 -4.42 8.17
C VAL A 71 -6.80 -3.86 8.04
N LEU A 72 -6.41 -3.50 6.82
CA LEU A 72 -5.20 -2.72 6.55
C LEU A 72 -5.59 -1.25 6.39
N ALA A 73 -5.06 -0.39 7.24
CA ALA A 73 -5.31 1.04 7.21
C ALA A 73 -4.11 1.80 6.66
N MET A 74 -4.38 2.80 5.84
CA MET A 74 -3.35 3.68 5.27
C MET A 74 -3.76 5.14 5.39
N GLU A 75 -2.76 5.99 5.56
CA GLU A 75 -2.86 7.43 5.57
C GLU A 75 -2.27 8.03 4.30
N ALA A 76 -2.93 9.00 3.70
CA ALA A 76 -2.45 9.66 2.49
C ALA A 76 -1.19 10.50 2.79
N LEU A 77 -0.07 10.15 2.16
CA LEU A 77 1.16 10.94 2.22
C LEU A 77 1.12 12.10 1.22
N THR A 78 0.38 11.93 0.13
CA THR A 78 0.16 12.97 -0.89
C THR A 78 -1.32 13.26 -1.07
N GLY A 79 -1.65 14.44 -1.58
CA GLY A 79 -3.03 14.87 -1.76
C GLY A 79 -3.69 15.44 -0.49
N PRO A 80 -5.01 15.50 -0.41
CA PRO A 80 -5.73 15.96 0.78
C PRO A 80 -5.65 14.94 1.92
N PRO A 81 -5.82 15.38 3.20
CA PRO A 81 -5.84 14.46 4.34
C PRO A 81 -6.94 13.40 4.20
N ARG A 82 -6.54 12.14 4.09
CA ARG A 82 -7.45 10.99 3.90
C ARG A 82 -6.90 9.76 4.59
N ALA A 83 -7.81 8.90 4.99
CA ALA A 83 -7.51 7.52 5.37
C ALA A 83 -8.23 6.55 4.42
N ILE A 84 -7.65 5.39 4.17
CA ILE A 84 -8.33 4.26 3.54
C ILE A 84 -8.17 3.03 4.42
N TYR A 85 -9.26 2.26 4.49
CA TYR A 85 -9.32 1.00 5.22
C TYR A 85 -9.66 -0.10 4.22
N LEU A 86 -8.75 -1.06 4.06
CA LEU A 86 -8.85 -2.13 3.09
C LEU A 86 -9.20 -3.43 3.81
N THR A 87 -10.32 -4.03 3.43
CA THR A 87 -10.79 -5.31 3.95
C THR A 87 -10.96 -6.30 2.82
N GLY A 88 -10.26 -7.43 2.89
CA GLY A 88 -10.25 -8.46 1.86
C GLY A 88 -11.21 -9.60 2.15
N TYR A 89 -11.92 -10.09 1.11
CA TYR A 89 -12.80 -11.24 1.18
C TYR A 89 -12.59 -12.18 -0.01
N ASP A 90 -12.70 -13.49 0.24
CA ASP A 90 -12.64 -14.49 -0.84
C ASP A 90 -13.90 -14.51 -1.70
N SER A 91 -15.03 -14.05 -1.16
CA SER A 91 -16.33 -14.06 -1.83
C SER A 91 -17.31 -13.07 -1.19
N TYR A 92 -18.40 -12.75 -1.90
CA TYR A 92 -19.52 -12.00 -1.34
C TYR A 92 -20.22 -12.74 -0.16
N GLU A 93 -20.16 -14.07 -0.13
CA GLU A 93 -20.65 -14.85 1.01
C GLU A 93 -19.80 -14.60 2.26
N ALA A 94 -18.47 -14.47 2.10
CA ALA A 94 -17.56 -14.13 3.20
C ALA A 94 -17.83 -12.71 3.72
N LEU A 95 -18.03 -11.75 2.82
CA LEU A 95 -18.45 -10.38 3.17
C LEU A 95 -19.79 -10.41 3.94
N GLN A 96 -20.80 -11.12 3.42
CA GLN A 96 -22.09 -11.22 4.11
C GLN A 96 -21.95 -11.81 5.51
N LYS A 97 -21.13 -12.85 5.71
CA LYS A 97 -20.89 -13.44 7.04
C LYS A 97 -20.25 -12.46 8.02
N ASN A 98 -19.40 -11.58 7.53
CA ASN A 98 -18.83 -10.50 8.35
C ASN A 98 -19.90 -9.51 8.79
N GLU A 99 -20.76 -9.07 7.88
CA GLU A 99 -21.90 -8.20 8.20
C GLU A 99 -22.87 -8.87 9.19
N GLU A 100 -23.16 -10.16 8.98
CA GLU A 100 -24.02 -10.94 9.90
C GLU A 100 -23.37 -11.07 11.28
N TRP A 101 -22.06 -11.21 11.38
CA TRP A 101 -21.35 -11.24 12.65
C TRP A 101 -21.47 -9.90 13.37
N LEU A 102 -21.24 -8.79 12.70
CA LEU A 102 -21.33 -7.44 13.27
C LEU A 102 -22.75 -7.16 13.78
N LEU A 103 -23.77 -7.39 12.94
CA LEU A 103 -25.17 -7.14 13.29
C LEU A 103 -25.73 -8.16 14.31
N GLY A 104 -25.13 -9.33 14.41
CA GLY A 104 -25.51 -10.40 15.35
C GLY A 104 -24.95 -10.24 16.75
N ASP A 105 -23.90 -9.43 16.92
CA ASP A 105 -23.28 -9.13 18.22
C ASP A 105 -23.59 -7.70 18.67
N ALA A 106 -24.60 -7.53 19.51
CA ALA A 106 -25.00 -6.23 20.01
C ALA A 106 -23.89 -5.49 20.80
N ALA A 107 -22.88 -6.19 21.33
CA ALA A 107 -21.75 -5.56 22.00
C ALA A 107 -20.73 -5.03 20.98
N ALA A 108 -20.52 -5.73 19.86
CA ALA A 108 -19.70 -5.29 18.75
C ALA A 108 -20.31 -4.05 18.09
N ASP A 109 -21.57 -4.13 17.71
CA ASP A 109 -22.32 -3.04 17.10
C ASP A 109 -22.26 -1.77 17.97
N ALA A 110 -22.63 -1.86 19.26
CA ALA A 110 -22.58 -0.71 20.17
C ALA A 110 -21.15 -0.17 20.39
N ARG A 111 -20.11 -1.00 20.31
CA ARG A 111 -18.72 -0.58 20.48
C ARG A 111 -18.25 0.23 19.28
N PHE A 112 -18.52 -0.25 18.07
CA PHE A 112 -18.15 0.46 16.84
C PHE A 112 -18.98 1.73 16.68
N ASP A 113 -20.29 1.71 16.92
CA ASP A 113 -21.16 2.90 16.93
C ASP A 113 -20.63 4.00 17.86
N ALA A 114 -20.11 3.62 19.03
CA ALA A 114 -19.54 4.58 19.97
C ALA A 114 -18.22 5.20 19.45
N LEU A 115 -17.41 4.46 18.71
CA LEU A 115 -16.20 4.98 18.06
C LEU A 115 -16.58 5.87 16.89
N ASP A 116 -17.53 5.45 16.07
CA ASP A 116 -18.05 6.22 14.92
C ASP A 116 -18.60 7.57 15.35
N ALA A 117 -19.38 7.60 16.42
CA ALA A 117 -19.91 8.85 16.98
C ALA A 117 -18.79 9.80 17.46
N ARG A 118 -17.66 9.26 17.92
CA ARG A 118 -16.51 10.04 18.39
C ARG A 118 -15.63 10.54 17.25
N VAL A 119 -15.50 9.76 16.17
CA VAL A 119 -14.67 10.13 15.01
C VAL A 119 -15.41 11.05 14.04
N ALA A 120 -16.74 10.96 13.94
CA ALA A 120 -17.58 11.72 13.01
C ALA A 120 -17.34 13.26 12.99
N PRO A 121 -17.07 13.96 14.13
CA PRO A 121 -16.76 15.38 14.10
C PRO A 121 -15.53 15.75 13.26
N TYR A 122 -14.61 14.83 13.04
CA TYR A 122 -13.33 15.04 12.35
C TYR A 122 -13.37 14.64 10.87
N ILE A 123 -14.47 14.04 10.41
CA ILE A 123 -14.66 13.54 9.05
C ILE A 123 -15.56 14.49 8.27
N SER A 124 -15.23 14.73 7.01
CA SER A 124 -16.07 15.48 6.07
C SER A 124 -16.91 14.57 5.17
N GLU A 125 -16.40 13.38 4.84
CA GLU A 125 -17.03 12.42 3.95
C GLU A 125 -16.49 11.02 4.22
N VAL A 126 -17.36 10.02 4.07
CA VAL A 126 -16.98 8.59 4.04
C VAL A 126 -17.58 7.97 2.79
N GLN A 127 -16.80 7.19 2.09
CA GLN A 127 -17.23 6.44 0.92
C GLN A 127 -16.86 4.97 1.07
N TYR A 128 -17.82 4.08 0.78
CA TYR A 128 -17.62 2.63 0.72
C TYR A 128 -17.67 2.15 -0.72
N THR A 129 -16.68 1.37 -1.12
CA THR A 129 -16.57 0.84 -2.47
C THR A 129 -16.16 -0.62 -2.46
N ILE A 130 -16.71 -1.40 -3.39
CA ILE A 130 -16.35 -2.81 -3.56
C ILE A 130 -15.68 -2.99 -4.92
N TRP A 131 -14.53 -3.68 -4.89
CA TRP A 131 -13.65 -3.91 -6.00
C TRP A 131 -13.45 -5.41 -6.22
N HIS A 132 -13.34 -5.81 -7.48
CA HIS A 132 -13.10 -7.19 -7.87
C HIS A 132 -11.68 -7.37 -8.42
N TYR A 133 -10.96 -8.36 -7.92
CA TYR A 133 -9.59 -8.64 -8.32
C TYR A 133 -9.48 -9.05 -9.79
N ARG A 134 -8.52 -8.45 -10.51
CA ARG A 134 -8.20 -8.71 -11.91
C ARG A 134 -6.80 -9.32 -12.04
N PRO A 135 -6.67 -10.66 -11.88
CA PRO A 135 -5.37 -11.33 -11.97
C PRO A 135 -4.72 -11.19 -13.35
N ASP A 136 -5.51 -11.05 -14.41
CA ASP A 136 -5.04 -10.85 -15.78
C ASP A 136 -4.39 -9.48 -16.03
N LEU A 137 -4.71 -8.48 -15.21
CA LEU A 137 -4.15 -7.12 -15.22
C LEU A 137 -3.11 -6.89 -14.12
N SER A 138 -2.90 -7.85 -13.25
CA SER A 138 -1.94 -7.79 -12.15
C SER A 138 -0.58 -8.32 -12.57
N ASN A 139 0.46 -8.00 -11.80
CA ASN A 139 1.82 -8.49 -12.05
C ASN A 139 2.50 -8.93 -10.75
N ASN A 140 3.21 -10.06 -10.80
CA ASN A 140 4.11 -10.55 -9.76
C ASN A 140 3.58 -10.42 -8.31
N VAL A 141 2.29 -10.59 -8.10
CA VAL A 141 1.66 -10.44 -6.77
C VAL A 141 2.28 -11.36 -5.71
N ALA A 142 2.78 -12.54 -6.12
CA ALA A 142 3.48 -13.47 -5.24
C ALA A 142 4.89 -12.98 -4.84
N GLY A 143 5.43 -11.99 -5.52
CA GLY A 143 6.70 -11.36 -5.20
C GLY A 143 6.57 -10.16 -4.24
N ALA A 144 5.36 -9.78 -3.87
CA ALA A 144 5.12 -8.72 -2.92
C ALA A 144 5.39 -9.19 -1.49
N ASP A 145 6.13 -8.40 -0.73
CA ASP A 145 6.37 -8.61 0.71
C ASP A 145 5.43 -7.70 1.51
N ILE A 146 4.16 -8.08 1.56
CA ILE A 146 3.10 -7.24 2.12
C ILE A 146 3.36 -6.86 3.59
N PRO A 147 3.80 -7.77 4.50
CA PRO A 147 4.08 -7.41 5.88
C PRO A 147 5.16 -6.32 6.06
N HIS A 148 6.10 -6.19 5.12
CA HIS A 148 7.14 -5.17 5.13
C HIS A 148 6.87 -4.01 4.17
N SER A 149 5.72 -3.98 3.50
CA SER A 149 5.33 -2.91 2.58
C SER A 149 4.67 -1.77 3.34
N HIS A 150 5.48 -0.84 3.85
CA HIS A 150 5.04 0.27 4.68
C HIS A 150 4.49 1.46 3.88
N TYR A 151 4.73 1.48 2.57
CA TYR A 151 4.24 2.49 1.64
C TYR A 151 3.54 1.81 0.48
N TRP A 152 2.58 2.49 -0.09
CA TRP A 152 1.84 2.00 -1.25
C TRP A 152 1.61 3.15 -2.23
N GLU A 153 1.89 2.92 -3.50
CA GLU A 153 1.33 3.75 -4.55
C GLU A 153 -0.06 3.20 -4.86
N VAL A 154 -1.06 4.06 -4.76
CA VAL A 154 -2.46 3.73 -5.01
C VAL A 154 -2.94 4.58 -6.16
N ILE A 155 -3.19 3.93 -7.30
CA ILE A 155 -3.56 4.59 -8.54
C ILE A 155 -5.01 4.23 -8.87
N VAL A 156 -5.86 5.24 -9.01
CA VAL A 156 -7.25 5.08 -9.43
C VAL A 156 -7.42 5.66 -10.82
N PHE A 157 -7.71 4.79 -11.78
CA PHE A 157 -8.00 5.17 -13.16
C PHE A 157 -9.50 5.29 -13.37
N HIS A 158 -9.97 6.48 -13.71
CA HIS A 158 -11.35 6.70 -14.11
C HIS A 158 -11.49 6.56 -15.63
N MET A 159 -12.36 5.69 -16.07
CA MET A 159 -12.50 5.30 -17.47
C MET A 159 -13.65 5.99 -18.16
N ARG A 160 -13.54 6.10 -19.48
CA ARG A 160 -14.71 6.36 -20.32
C ARG A 160 -15.55 5.09 -20.38
N SER A 161 -16.83 5.21 -20.16
CA SER A 161 -17.75 4.06 -20.24
C SER A 161 -17.63 3.33 -21.59
N GLY A 162 -17.51 2.01 -21.55
CA GLY A 162 -17.35 1.16 -22.72
C GLY A 162 -15.93 1.04 -23.27
N HIS A 163 -14.90 1.58 -22.57
CA HIS A 163 -13.51 1.53 -23.01
C HIS A 163 -12.62 0.60 -22.15
N ASN A 164 -13.20 -0.39 -21.51
CA ASN A 164 -12.46 -1.32 -20.63
C ASN A 164 -11.38 -2.10 -21.40
N GLU A 165 -11.67 -2.56 -22.63
CA GLU A 165 -10.71 -3.30 -23.46
C GLU A 165 -9.45 -2.49 -23.78
N GLN A 166 -9.60 -1.18 -24.00
CA GLN A 166 -8.48 -0.28 -24.25
C GLN A 166 -7.58 -0.14 -23.00
N PHE A 167 -8.18 -0.05 -21.82
CA PHE A 167 -7.43 -0.02 -20.56
C PHE A 167 -6.71 -1.34 -20.29
N GLU A 168 -7.34 -2.46 -20.56
CA GLU A 168 -6.72 -3.78 -20.43
C GLU A 168 -5.50 -3.93 -21.35
N GLU A 169 -5.60 -3.44 -22.59
CA GLU A 169 -4.46 -3.40 -23.51
C GLU A 169 -3.36 -2.47 -22.99
N LEU A 170 -3.72 -1.28 -22.49
CA LEU A 170 -2.79 -0.31 -21.91
C LEU A 170 -1.99 -0.94 -20.77
N THR A 171 -2.65 -1.59 -19.82
CA THR A 171 -2.02 -2.26 -18.67
C THR A 171 -1.09 -3.40 -19.10
N LYS A 172 -1.47 -4.17 -20.12
CA LYS A 172 -0.63 -5.25 -20.68
C LYS A 172 0.62 -4.69 -21.36
N LEU A 173 0.49 -3.58 -22.10
CA LEU A 173 1.63 -2.90 -22.72
C LEU A 173 2.60 -2.37 -21.68
N ASP A 174 2.09 -1.78 -20.60
CA ASP A 174 2.90 -1.30 -19.49
C ASP A 174 3.69 -2.45 -18.84
N ARG A 175 3.00 -3.51 -18.44
CA ARG A 175 3.63 -4.71 -17.88
C ARG A 175 4.72 -5.27 -18.77
N ASP A 176 4.43 -5.47 -20.05
CA ASP A 176 5.37 -6.07 -20.99
C ASP A 176 6.61 -5.20 -21.19
N ALA A 177 6.47 -3.88 -21.16
CA ALA A 177 7.59 -2.96 -21.25
C ALA A 177 8.48 -3.01 -19.99
N ASN A 178 7.87 -3.05 -18.80
CA ASN A 178 8.59 -3.22 -17.54
C ASN A 178 9.37 -4.53 -17.50
N LEU A 179 8.75 -5.64 -17.88
CA LEU A 179 9.41 -6.94 -17.94
C LEU A 179 10.59 -6.98 -18.92
N LYS A 180 10.52 -6.29 -20.05
CA LYS A 180 11.63 -6.20 -21.02
C LYS A 180 12.88 -5.52 -20.48
N ILE A 181 12.72 -4.59 -19.53
CA ILE A 181 13.84 -3.92 -18.86
C ILE A 181 14.24 -4.59 -17.55
N GLY A 182 13.69 -5.80 -17.28
CA GLY A 182 14.00 -6.56 -16.07
C GLY A 182 13.30 -6.07 -14.81
N GLN A 183 12.33 -5.16 -14.93
CA GLN A 183 11.50 -4.69 -13.83
C GLN A 183 10.29 -5.63 -13.68
N ASN A 184 10.26 -6.35 -12.58
CA ASN A 184 9.15 -7.24 -12.24
C ASN A 184 8.41 -6.70 -11.00
N ILE A 185 7.94 -5.47 -11.11
CA ILE A 185 7.26 -4.72 -10.04
C ILE A 185 5.98 -5.45 -9.65
N PRO A 186 5.76 -5.75 -8.35
CA PRO A 186 4.51 -6.34 -7.92
C PRO A 186 3.39 -5.30 -7.88
N TRP A 187 2.27 -5.62 -8.49
CA TRP A 187 1.03 -4.85 -8.31
C TRP A 187 -0.21 -5.72 -8.41
N ALA A 188 -1.25 -5.32 -7.70
CA ALA A 188 -2.58 -5.91 -7.80
C ALA A 188 -3.56 -4.91 -8.44
N THR A 189 -4.27 -5.35 -9.48
CA THR A 189 -5.30 -4.56 -10.14
C THR A 189 -6.69 -5.05 -9.75
N TYR A 190 -7.57 -4.10 -9.47
CA TYR A 190 -8.97 -4.34 -9.15
C TYR A 190 -9.87 -3.50 -10.05
N GLU A 191 -11.05 -4.03 -10.37
CA GLU A 191 -12.10 -3.35 -11.13
C GLU A 191 -13.24 -2.95 -10.19
N GLY A 192 -13.68 -1.70 -10.27
CA GLY A 192 -14.77 -1.18 -9.45
C GLY A 192 -16.10 -1.82 -9.77
N GLN A 193 -16.80 -2.31 -8.74
CA GLN A 193 -18.07 -3.03 -8.89
C GLN A 193 -19.26 -2.32 -8.28
N MET A 194 -19.13 -1.87 -7.02
CA MET A 194 -20.22 -1.21 -6.28
C MET A 194 -19.70 0.03 -5.58
N GLY A 195 -20.50 1.09 -5.58
CA GLY A 195 -20.11 2.40 -5.09
C GLY A 195 -19.17 3.17 -6.03
N VAL A 196 -18.59 2.48 -7.01
CA VAL A 196 -17.71 3.01 -8.05
C VAL A 196 -17.86 2.15 -9.32
N THR A 197 -17.93 2.79 -10.48
CA THR A 197 -18.05 2.10 -11.78
C THR A 197 -17.12 2.74 -12.80
N ASP A 198 -16.82 2.02 -13.87
CA ASP A 198 -15.90 2.49 -14.91
C ASP A 198 -14.55 2.96 -14.30
N THR A 199 -14.01 2.18 -13.36
CA THR A 199 -12.83 2.56 -12.59
C THR A 199 -11.96 1.34 -12.32
N TYR A 200 -10.64 1.52 -12.42
CA TYR A 200 -9.66 0.51 -12.02
C TYR A 200 -8.78 1.07 -10.91
N LEU A 201 -8.46 0.21 -9.96
CA LEU A 201 -7.56 0.48 -8.86
C LEU A 201 -6.30 -0.37 -9.05
N VAL A 202 -5.14 0.25 -9.00
CA VAL A 202 -3.85 -0.43 -8.99
C VAL A 202 -3.17 -0.16 -7.65
N LEU A 203 -2.80 -1.23 -6.97
CA LEU A 203 -2.12 -1.20 -5.68
C LEU A 203 -0.69 -1.71 -5.86
N VAL A 204 0.29 -0.84 -5.64
CA VAL A 204 1.73 -1.13 -5.74
C VAL A 204 2.34 -1.08 -4.35
N PRO A 205 2.61 -2.23 -3.71
CA PRO A 205 3.25 -2.27 -2.40
C PRO A 205 4.74 -1.93 -2.50
N MET A 206 5.22 -1.09 -1.60
CA MET A 206 6.61 -0.65 -1.51
C MET A 206 7.15 -0.82 -0.09
N THR A 207 8.35 -1.35 0.03
CA THR A 207 9.02 -1.46 1.33
C THR A 207 9.62 -0.14 1.78
N SER A 208 9.88 0.76 0.84
CA SER A 208 10.50 2.06 1.06
C SER A 208 10.14 3.02 -0.07
N LEU A 209 10.05 4.32 0.21
CA LEU A 209 9.95 5.37 -0.82
C LEU A 209 11.13 5.41 -1.80
N LYS A 210 12.23 4.72 -1.48
CA LYS A 210 13.35 4.53 -2.42
C LYS A 210 12.92 3.73 -3.65
N ASP A 211 11.85 2.97 -3.58
CA ASP A 211 11.32 2.22 -4.72
C ASP A 211 10.86 3.18 -5.82
N GLU A 212 10.33 4.36 -5.46
CA GLU A 212 10.00 5.44 -6.40
C GLU A 212 11.26 5.97 -7.14
N ASP A 213 12.38 6.14 -6.43
CA ASP A 213 13.64 6.54 -7.07
C ASP A 213 14.08 5.52 -8.13
N THR A 214 13.78 4.23 -7.87
CA THR A 214 14.08 3.14 -8.81
C THR A 214 13.16 3.21 -10.02
N PHE A 215 11.88 3.48 -9.85
CA PHE A 215 10.93 3.64 -10.97
C PHE A 215 11.34 4.82 -11.86
N LEU A 216 11.63 5.97 -11.27
CA LEU A 216 12.10 7.15 -11.99
C LEU A 216 13.43 6.91 -12.74
N ALA A 217 14.35 6.14 -12.17
CA ALA A 217 15.62 5.82 -12.82
C ALA A 217 15.44 4.97 -14.09
N HIS A 218 14.36 4.17 -14.16
CA HIS A 218 14.07 3.29 -15.29
C HIS A 218 13.15 3.92 -16.36
N GLU A 219 12.61 5.11 -16.15
CA GLU A 219 11.67 5.78 -17.08
C GLU A 219 12.20 5.83 -18.52
N LYS A 220 13.50 6.12 -18.69
CA LYS A 220 14.14 6.19 -20.01
C LYS A 220 14.20 4.80 -20.68
N ASP A 221 14.55 3.79 -19.92
CA ASP A 221 14.66 2.41 -20.40
C ASP A 221 13.29 1.83 -20.74
N PHE A 222 12.28 2.13 -19.93
CA PHE A 222 10.88 1.83 -20.20
C PHE A 222 10.41 2.43 -21.52
N GLY A 223 10.67 3.72 -21.75
CA GLY A 223 10.38 4.39 -23.01
C GLY A 223 11.10 3.77 -24.22
N ALA A 224 12.33 3.29 -24.04
CA ALA A 224 13.09 2.58 -25.06
C ALA A 224 12.52 1.17 -25.33
N ALA A 225 12.04 0.47 -24.30
CA ALA A 225 11.42 -0.84 -24.40
C ALA A 225 10.10 -0.81 -25.18
N LEU A 226 9.30 0.24 -24.99
CA LEU A 226 8.08 0.50 -25.77
C LEU A 226 8.41 0.81 -27.23
N GLY A 227 9.49 1.54 -27.49
CA GLY A 227 9.80 2.09 -28.80
C GLY A 227 8.77 3.11 -29.27
N LYS A 228 8.96 3.64 -30.49
CA LYS A 228 8.08 4.69 -31.02
C LYS A 228 6.64 4.21 -31.24
N GLU A 229 6.48 2.99 -31.75
CA GLU A 229 5.16 2.41 -32.03
C GLU A 229 4.40 2.09 -30.74
N GLY A 230 5.03 1.39 -29.78
CA GLY A 230 4.43 1.08 -28.49
C GLY A 230 4.03 2.33 -27.70
N LYS A 231 4.90 3.35 -27.68
CA LYS A 231 4.57 4.63 -27.06
C LYS A 231 3.36 5.29 -27.73
N GLY A 232 3.33 5.37 -29.06
CA GLY A 232 2.17 5.94 -29.78
C GLY A 232 0.89 5.16 -29.55
N ARG A 233 0.98 3.82 -29.38
CA ARG A 233 -0.17 2.98 -29.04
C ARG A 233 -0.65 3.26 -27.61
N MET A 234 0.26 3.34 -26.64
CA MET A 234 -0.04 3.63 -25.24
C MET A 234 -0.67 5.02 -25.07
N ASP A 235 -0.12 6.05 -25.72
CA ASP A 235 -0.66 7.41 -25.71
C ASP A 235 -2.10 7.43 -26.26
N LYS A 236 -2.34 6.71 -27.37
CA LYS A 236 -3.68 6.62 -27.99
C LYS A 236 -4.68 5.89 -27.09
N LEU A 237 -4.30 4.76 -26.52
CA LEU A 237 -5.17 3.98 -25.61
C LEU A 237 -5.54 4.81 -24.37
N SER A 238 -4.56 5.50 -23.78
CA SER A 238 -4.79 6.37 -22.65
C SER A 238 -5.77 7.51 -23.00
N GLU A 239 -5.57 8.20 -24.13
CA GLU A 239 -6.45 9.27 -24.59
C GLU A 239 -7.87 8.78 -24.87
N GLU A 240 -8.03 7.59 -25.45
CA GLU A 240 -9.32 7.01 -25.76
C GLU A 240 -10.08 6.51 -24.53
N SER A 241 -9.39 5.94 -23.54
CA SER A 241 -10.02 5.22 -22.43
C SER A 241 -10.01 5.94 -21.10
N VAL A 242 -8.99 6.72 -20.77
CA VAL A 242 -8.83 7.34 -19.43
C VAL A 242 -9.41 8.75 -19.41
N THR A 243 -10.23 9.07 -18.41
CA THR A 243 -10.76 10.42 -18.18
C THR A 243 -9.97 11.20 -17.14
N SER A 244 -9.53 10.53 -16.08
CA SER A 244 -8.64 11.07 -15.05
C SER A 244 -7.91 9.96 -14.33
N VAL A 245 -6.82 10.31 -13.66
CA VAL A 245 -6.03 9.42 -12.81
C VAL A 245 -5.82 10.13 -11.47
N ASP A 246 -6.14 9.43 -10.39
CA ASP A 246 -5.76 9.81 -9.03
C ASP A 246 -4.62 8.90 -8.59
N ASP A 247 -3.42 9.46 -8.52
CA ASP A 247 -2.20 8.77 -8.20
C ASP A 247 -1.61 9.35 -6.92
N ASN A 248 -1.52 8.53 -5.88
CA ASN A 248 -1.12 8.98 -4.54
C ASN A 248 -0.25 7.95 -3.83
N ILE A 249 0.70 8.46 -3.07
CA ILE A 249 1.48 7.67 -2.12
C ILE A 249 0.75 7.63 -0.78
N TRP A 250 0.64 6.44 -0.24
CA TRP A 250 0.03 6.16 1.05
C TRP A 250 1.04 5.50 1.97
N MET A 251 0.96 5.82 3.24
CA MET A 251 1.72 5.19 4.29
C MET A 251 0.80 4.28 5.10
N VAL A 252 1.20 3.04 5.28
CA VAL A 252 0.48 2.12 6.16
C VAL A 252 0.53 2.66 7.59
N ASN A 253 -0.61 2.67 8.26
CA ASN A 253 -0.68 3.07 9.66
C ASN A 253 -0.91 1.83 10.54
N PRO A 254 0.12 1.34 11.27
CA PRO A 254 0.00 0.14 12.08
C PRO A 254 -0.91 0.33 13.31
N GLU A 255 -1.10 1.58 13.77
CA GLU A 255 -1.96 1.87 14.92
C GLU A 255 -3.45 1.86 14.56
N TRP A 256 -3.79 2.04 13.27
CA TRP A 256 -5.16 1.97 12.75
C TRP A 256 -5.50 0.63 12.15
N SER A 257 -4.51 -0.25 12.00
CA SER A 257 -4.64 -1.52 11.32
C SER A 257 -4.90 -2.67 12.28
N TYR A 258 -5.82 -3.55 11.94
CA TYR A 258 -6.05 -4.84 12.59
C TYR A 258 -5.62 -5.96 11.66
N VAL A 259 -4.35 -6.36 11.73
CA VAL A 259 -3.74 -7.31 10.80
C VAL A 259 -3.57 -8.70 11.39
N GLU A 260 -3.33 -9.67 10.53
CA GLU A 260 -3.04 -11.06 10.94
C GLU A 260 -1.78 -11.15 11.82
N LYS A 261 -1.76 -12.12 12.72
CA LYS A 261 -0.59 -12.39 13.59
C LYS A 261 0.67 -12.68 12.79
N SER A 262 0.54 -13.30 11.62
CA SER A 262 1.65 -13.58 10.70
C SER A 262 2.39 -12.32 10.25
N TRP A 263 1.69 -11.21 10.07
CA TRP A 263 2.28 -9.92 9.72
C TRP A 263 3.02 -9.31 10.91
N ILE A 264 2.42 -9.40 12.10
CA ILE A 264 3.06 -8.92 13.34
C ILE A 264 4.34 -9.73 13.63
N GLU A 265 4.33 -11.04 13.36
CA GLU A 265 5.50 -11.91 13.54
C GLU A 265 6.59 -11.62 12.49
N ALA A 266 6.22 -11.24 11.26
CA ALA A 266 7.15 -10.91 10.19
C ALA A 266 7.88 -9.59 10.45
N ASP A 267 7.17 -8.53 10.89
CA ASP A 267 7.76 -7.22 11.22
C ASP A 267 7.22 -6.66 12.55
N PRO A 268 7.67 -7.24 13.69
CA PRO A 268 7.17 -6.84 15.00
C PRO A 268 7.57 -5.42 15.41
N GLN A 269 8.61 -4.85 14.82
CA GLN A 269 9.02 -3.48 15.12
C GLN A 269 8.06 -2.46 14.53
N TYR A 270 7.46 -2.78 13.40
CA TYR A 270 6.49 -1.93 12.74
C TYR A 270 5.08 -2.15 13.29
N TRP A 271 4.60 -3.40 13.31
CA TRP A 271 3.22 -3.72 13.67
C TRP A 271 2.92 -3.72 15.16
N ALA A 272 3.93 -3.92 16.02
CA ALA A 272 3.78 -3.93 17.46
C ALA A 272 5.03 -3.38 18.19
N PRO A 273 5.36 -2.09 17.99
CA PRO A 273 6.60 -1.51 18.50
C PRO A 273 6.75 -1.61 20.02
N GLU A 274 5.66 -1.54 20.78
CA GLU A 274 5.69 -1.72 22.23
C GLU A 274 6.01 -3.15 22.66
N ARG A 275 5.53 -4.16 21.91
CA ARG A 275 5.85 -5.58 22.15
C ARG A 275 7.31 -5.86 21.79
N ALA A 276 7.79 -5.30 20.69
CA ALA A 276 9.19 -5.43 20.25
C ALA A 276 10.17 -4.81 21.28
N ALA A 277 9.85 -3.67 21.85
CA ALA A 277 10.65 -3.02 22.88
C ALA A 277 10.75 -3.85 24.18
N LYS A 278 9.71 -4.61 24.53
CA LYS A 278 9.71 -5.51 25.71
C LYS A 278 10.57 -6.77 25.50
N HIS A 279 10.77 -7.21 24.26
CA HIS A 279 11.54 -8.40 23.88
C HIS A 279 12.94 -8.09 23.36
N ALA A 280 13.29 -6.82 23.18
CA ALA A 280 14.63 -6.43 22.79
C ALA A 280 15.64 -6.93 23.85
N PRO A 281 16.76 -7.58 23.47
CA PRO A 281 17.77 -8.00 24.44
C PRO A 281 18.24 -6.78 25.19
N LYS A 282 18.11 -6.81 26.53
CA LYS A 282 18.65 -5.76 27.37
C LYS A 282 20.15 -5.67 27.07
N HIS A 283 20.58 -4.56 26.52
CA HIS A 283 21.99 -4.31 26.24
C HIS A 283 22.83 -4.74 27.44
N ALA A 284 23.84 -5.55 27.17
CA ALA A 284 24.86 -5.84 28.17
C ALA A 284 25.45 -4.52 28.67
N PRO A 285 25.63 -4.33 30.01
CA PRO A 285 26.14 -3.07 30.52
C PRO A 285 27.60 -2.86 30.09
N GLY A 286 27.82 -1.75 29.40
CA GLY A 286 29.10 -1.05 29.44
C GLY A 286 30.19 -1.55 28.52
N ALA A 287 30.23 -0.99 27.32
CA ALA A 287 31.55 -0.61 26.80
C ALA A 287 31.91 0.74 27.45
N ALA A 288 32.96 0.74 28.24
CA ALA A 288 33.49 1.96 28.84
C ALA A 288 33.88 2.97 27.74
N PRO A 289 33.69 4.26 27.95
CA PRO A 289 34.13 5.30 27.01
C PRO A 289 35.62 5.18 26.76
N ALA A 290 36.04 5.26 25.51
CA ALA A 290 37.44 5.30 25.14
C ALA A 290 38.15 6.49 25.80
N PRO A 291 39.42 6.34 26.24
CA PRO A 291 40.15 7.43 26.89
C PRO A 291 40.36 8.60 25.90
N GLU A 292 40.05 9.81 26.42
CA GLU A 292 40.34 11.06 25.70
C GLU A 292 41.80 11.17 25.32
N ALA A 293 42.02 11.55 24.07
CA ALA A 293 43.37 11.84 23.56
C ALA A 293 43.94 13.07 24.27
N PRO A 294 45.24 13.09 24.62
CA PRO A 294 45.85 14.24 25.30
C PRO A 294 45.93 15.46 24.36
N PRO A 295 45.86 16.68 24.88
CA PRO A 295 45.90 17.90 24.10
C PRO A 295 47.29 18.07 23.42
N ALA A 296 47.26 18.43 22.14
CA ALA A 296 48.44 18.82 21.40
C ALA A 296 49.01 20.15 21.93
N HIS A 297 50.28 20.13 22.23
CA HIS A 297 51.11 21.34 22.50
C HIS A 297 51.61 21.96 21.22
#